data_fe2c5885714f5aebf567344267b5b51f
#
_entry.id   fe2c5885714f5aebf567344267b5b51f
#
_cell.length_a   1.000
_cell.length_b   1.000
_cell.length_c   1.000
_cell.angle_alpha   90.00
_cell.angle_beta   90.00
_cell.angle_gamma   90.00
#
_symmetry.space_group_name_H-M   'P 1'
#
loop_
_entity.id
_entity.type
_entity.pdbx_description
1 polymer ?
#
loop_
_entity_poly.entity_id
_entity_poly.type
_entity_poly.pdbx_seq_one_letter_code
_entity_poly.pdbx_strand_id
1 'polypeptide(L)'
;MLVDNGSPWGSDKPHPFTPLTVWLIRQGITIIHSRPYHPQTLGKDERFHRTVKTEIAQYCIGLSIAQCQRKFDTWLTVYNFQRPHEALNMKVPAERYSPSSQQYRENLSPIEYSPDDQLRKVQQGGWISYQGKEYAVPKAFCGERVAVRPTETDGLFDVYFCNQRIAALHVKEPSTKNVLPISPNACYP
;
A
#
# COMPACT_ATOMS: atom_id res chain seq x y z
N MET A 1 4.82 0.15 -2.53
CA MET A 1 5.23 -0.57 -1.30
C MET A 1 4.39 -1.82 -1.17
N LEU A 2 5.03 -2.99 -1.02
CA LEU A 2 4.33 -4.26 -0.77
C LEU A 2 4.13 -4.42 0.74
N VAL A 3 2.91 -4.75 1.16
CA VAL A 3 2.51 -4.88 2.57
C VAL A 3 1.69 -6.16 2.79
N ASP A 4 1.57 -6.60 4.03
CA ASP A 4 0.63 -7.66 4.41
C ASP A 4 -0.81 -7.14 4.48
N ASN A 5 -1.75 -8.03 4.80
CA ASN A 5 -3.16 -7.67 4.95
C ASN A 5 -3.55 -7.33 6.40
N GLY A 6 -2.61 -7.43 7.33
CA GLY A 6 -2.83 -7.15 8.74
C GLY A 6 -2.78 -5.65 9.08
N SER A 7 -3.23 -5.32 10.30
CA SER A 7 -3.07 -3.98 10.85
C SER A 7 -1.57 -3.64 11.03
N PRO A 8 -1.13 -2.42 10.71
CA PRO A 8 -1.91 -1.23 10.32
C PRO A 8 -2.14 -1.07 8.82
N TRP A 9 -1.69 -2.00 7.98
CA TRP A 9 -1.68 -1.87 6.51
C TRP A 9 -3.03 -2.18 5.89
N GLY A 10 -3.77 -3.13 6.45
CA GLY A 10 -5.05 -3.59 5.99
C GLY A 10 -6.02 -3.81 7.15
N SER A 11 -7.23 -4.24 6.81
CA SER A 11 -8.23 -4.69 7.78
C SER A 11 -8.86 -5.99 7.26
N ASP A 12 -9.36 -6.83 8.17
CA ASP A 12 -10.07 -8.09 7.85
C ASP A 12 -11.40 -7.88 7.10
N LYS A 13 -11.71 -6.63 6.77
CA LYS A 13 -12.90 -6.24 6.01
C LYS A 13 -12.63 -6.26 4.50
N PRO A 14 -13.67 -6.28 3.67
CA PRO A 14 -13.52 -6.40 2.20
C PRO A 14 -12.70 -5.29 1.54
N HIS A 15 -12.31 -4.25 2.29
CA HIS A 15 -11.50 -3.14 1.78
C HIS A 15 -10.18 -3.03 2.56
N PRO A 16 -9.05 -3.21 1.87
CA PRO A 16 -7.73 -3.27 2.53
C PRO A 16 -7.16 -1.90 2.93
N PHE A 17 -7.96 -0.82 2.82
CA PHE A 17 -7.47 0.53 3.10
C PHE A 17 -7.69 0.96 4.55
N THR A 18 -6.68 1.62 5.12
CA THR A 18 -6.66 2.21 6.45
C THR A 18 -6.29 3.70 6.36
N PRO A 19 -6.48 4.51 7.40
CA PRO A 19 -6.00 5.90 7.39
C PRO A 19 -4.51 6.03 7.08
N LEU A 20 -3.69 5.08 7.55
CA LEU A 20 -2.26 5.04 7.24
C LEU A 20 -2.02 4.85 5.74
N THR A 21 -2.70 3.89 5.11
CA THR A 21 -2.53 3.65 3.67
C THR A 21 -3.05 4.80 2.82
N VAL A 22 -4.12 5.48 3.25
CA VAL A 22 -4.60 6.72 2.60
C VAL A 22 -3.53 7.82 2.64
N TRP A 23 -2.91 8.02 3.81
CA TRP A 23 -1.83 8.99 3.96
C TRP A 23 -0.61 8.63 3.08
N LEU A 24 -0.22 7.35 3.02
CA LEU A 24 0.87 6.89 2.15
C LEU A 24 0.58 7.12 0.67
N ILE A 25 -0.66 6.86 0.22
CA ILE A 25 -1.08 7.13 -1.16
C ILE A 25 -0.95 8.63 -1.47
N ARG A 26 -1.31 9.52 -0.54
CA ARG A 26 -1.10 10.96 -0.69
C ARG A 26 0.37 11.36 -0.78
N GLN A 27 1.27 10.60 -0.17
CA GLN A 27 2.73 10.76 -0.33
C GLN A 27 3.25 10.22 -1.67
N GLY A 28 2.38 9.74 -2.56
CA GLY A 28 2.76 9.16 -3.84
C GLY A 28 3.24 7.71 -3.75
N ILE A 29 2.99 7.03 -2.63
CA ILE A 29 3.38 5.64 -2.42
C ILE A 29 2.23 4.73 -2.83
N THR A 30 2.41 3.96 -3.90
CA THR A 30 1.46 2.91 -4.30
C THR A 30 1.50 1.75 -3.30
N ILE A 31 0.34 1.38 -2.77
CA ILE A 31 0.20 0.27 -1.83
C ILE A 31 -0.24 -0.98 -2.58
N ILE A 32 0.50 -2.06 -2.37
CA ILE A 32 0.22 -3.38 -2.94
C ILE A 32 0.10 -4.35 -1.78
N HIS A 33 -1.08 -4.95 -1.59
CA HIS A 33 -1.29 -5.95 -0.57
C HIS A 33 -0.84 -7.34 -1.04
N SER A 34 -0.30 -8.15 -0.13
CA SER A 34 0.02 -9.54 -0.42
C SER A 34 -1.25 -10.32 -0.75
N ARG A 35 -1.12 -11.39 -1.55
CA ARG A 35 -2.25 -12.28 -1.82
C ARG A 35 -2.66 -13.00 -0.53
N PRO A 36 -3.95 -13.07 -0.20
CA PRO A 36 -4.42 -13.87 0.91
C PRO A 36 -3.95 -15.33 0.76
N TYR A 37 -3.50 -15.92 1.86
CA TYR A 37 -3.00 -17.30 1.93
C TYR A 37 -1.79 -17.65 1.01
N HIS A 38 -1.06 -16.61 0.52
CA HIS A 38 0.18 -16.80 -0.25
C HIS A 38 1.38 -16.19 0.48
N PRO A 39 1.95 -16.85 1.49
CA PRO A 39 3.09 -16.33 2.27
C PRO A 39 4.32 -16.05 1.41
N GLN A 40 4.46 -16.73 0.27
CA GLN A 40 5.58 -16.51 -0.67
C GLN A 40 5.70 -15.06 -1.18
N THR A 41 4.61 -14.30 -1.16
CA THR A 41 4.61 -12.90 -1.61
C THR A 41 5.54 -12.03 -0.76
N LEU A 42 5.67 -12.33 0.53
CA LEU A 42 6.56 -11.66 1.49
C LEU A 42 7.79 -12.52 1.86
N GLY A 43 8.07 -13.59 1.13
CA GLY A 43 9.13 -14.54 1.47
C GLY A 43 10.54 -13.95 1.62
N LYS A 44 10.84 -12.82 0.94
CA LYS A 44 12.11 -12.10 1.12
C LYS A 44 12.16 -11.40 2.48
N ASP A 45 11.06 -10.80 2.90
CA ASP A 45 10.91 -10.12 4.18
C ASP A 45 10.96 -11.13 5.33
N GLU A 46 10.25 -12.24 5.21
CA GLU A 46 10.29 -13.34 6.17
C GLU A 46 11.71 -13.92 6.33
N ARG A 47 12.44 -14.11 5.23
CA ARG A 47 13.84 -14.55 5.26
C ARG A 47 14.71 -13.51 5.96
N PHE A 48 14.55 -12.24 5.66
CA PHE A 48 15.28 -11.16 6.32
C PHE A 48 15.01 -11.16 7.84
N HIS A 49 13.74 -11.22 8.25
CA HIS A 49 13.38 -11.28 9.67
C HIS A 49 13.94 -12.52 10.37
N ARG A 50 13.98 -13.66 9.71
CA ARG A 50 14.63 -14.88 10.24
C ARG A 50 16.11 -14.64 10.47
N THR A 51 16.81 -14.06 9.49
CA THR A 51 18.22 -13.74 9.58
C THR A 51 18.48 -12.76 10.75
N VAL A 52 17.68 -11.69 10.87
CA VAL A 52 17.77 -10.74 11.99
C VAL A 52 17.60 -11.42 13.35
N LYS A 53 16.61 -12.32 13.46
CA LYS A 53 16.36 -13.04 14.72
C LYS A 53 17.55 -13.94 15.11
N THR A 54 18.09 -14.67 14.16
CA THR A 54 19.16 -15.64 14.45
C THR A 54 20.54 -14.99 14.61
N GLU A 55 20.81 -13.91 13.89
CA GLU A 55 22.16 -13.33 13.87
C GLU A 55 22.35 -12.18 14.86
N ILE A 56 21.28 -11.45 15.25
CA ILE A 56 21.44 -10.27 16.08
C ILE A 56 20.42 -10.17 17.23
N ALA A 57 19.13 -10.41 17.01
CA ALA A 57 18.10 -10.11 18.01
C ALA A 57 18.29 -10.92 19.29
N GLN A 58 18.68 -12.18 19.20
CA GLN A 58 18.94 -13.05 20.35
C GLN A 58 20.09 -12.53 21.25
N TYR A 59 21.04 -11.78 20.70
CA TYR A 59 22.17 -11.21 21.44
C TYR A 59 21.85 -9.81 22.03
N CYS A 60 20.62 -9.34 21.89
CA CYS A 60 20.14 -8.08 22.46
C CYS A 60 19.34 -8.30 23.75
N ILE A 61 19.09 -9.54 24.15
CA ILE A 61 18.35 -9.85 25.37
C ILE A 61 19.12 -9.34 26.59
N GLY A 62 18.46 -8.56 27.45
CA GLY A 62 19.05 -7.97 28.65
C GLY A 62 19.89 -6.72 28.40
N LEU A 63 20.01 -6.25 27.16
CA LEU A 63 20.71 -5.01 26.83
C LEU A 63 19.76 -3.81 26.85
N SER A 64 20.31 -2.61 27.08
CA SER A 64 19.58 -1.36 26.86
C SER A 64 19.30 -1.13 25.36
N ILE A 65 18.27 -0.33 25.04
CA ILE A 65 17.94 0.05 23.65
C ILE A 65 19.16 0.62 22.92
N ALA A 66 19.94 1.50 23.56
CA ALA A 66 21.11 2.10 22.95
C ALA A 66 22.22 1.07 22.66
N GLN A 67 22.37 0.04 23.49
CA GLN A 67 23.31 -1.05 23.24
C GLN A 67 22.83 -1.95 22.09
N CYS A 68 21.53 -2.26 22.05
CA CYS A 68 20.93 -2.99 20.94
C CYS A 68 21.11 -2.23 19.62
N GLN A 69 20.80 -0.93 19.61
CA GLN A 69 20.92 -0.10 18.42
C GLN A 69 22.35 -0.15 17.84
N ARG A 70 23.38 0.03 18.67
CA ARG A 70 24.78 -0.06 18.20
C ARG A 70 25.12 -1.42 17.57
N LYS A 71 24.60 -2.51 18.15
CA LYS A 71 24.78 -3.85 17.56
C LYS A 71 24.08 -3.97 16.21
N PHE A 72 22.84 -3.47 16.10
CA PHE A 72 22.10 -3.47 14.86
C PHE A 72 22.78 -2.61 13.79
N ASP A 73 23.30 -1.45 14.12
CA ASP A 73 24.00 -0.57 13.18
C ASP A 73 25.26 -1.24 12.60
N THR A 74 26.02 -1.91 13.45
CA THR A 74 27.18 -2.70 13.00
C THR A 74 26.76 -3.85 12.10
N TRP A 75 25.74 -4.61 12.51
CA TRP A 75 25.22 -5.73 11.74
C TRP A 75 24.66 -5.28 10.38
N LEU A 76 23.90 -4.18 10.34
CA LEU A 76 23.36 -3.61 9.10
C LEU A 76 24.46 -3.19 8.14
N THR A 77 25.56 -2.64 8.65
CA THR A 77 26.72 -2.29 7.83
C THR A 77 27.31 -3.52 7.14
N VAL A 78 27.51 -4.59 7.88
CA VAL A 78 28.01 -5.85 7.32
C VAL A 78 27.00 -6.44 6.34
N TYR A 79 25.71 -6.50 6.71
CA TYR A 79 24.65 -7.07 5.88
C TYR A 79 24.51 -6.36 4.55
N ASN A 80 24.49 -5.03 4.56
CA ASN A 80 24.19 -4.23 3.36
C ASN A 80 25.43 -3.99 2.47
N PHE A 81 26.62 -3.90 3.03
CA PHE A 81 27.80 -3.47 2.28
C PHE A 81 28.90 -4.53 2.14
N GLN A 82 28.87 -5.59 2.91
CA GLN A 82 29.96 -6.59 2.91
C GLN A 82 29.48 -8.01 2.60
N ARG A 83 28.21 -8.34 2.92
CA ARG A 83 27.68 -9.69 2.76
C ARG A 83 27.16 -9.91 1.35
N PRO A 84 27.77 -10.82 0.55
CA PRO A 84 27.24 -11.17 -0.75
C PRO A 84 25.98 -12.03 -0.61
N HIS A 85 25.02 -11.82 -1.51
CA HIS A 85 23.76 -12.56 -1.57
C HIS A 85 23.66 -13.33 -2.89
N GLU A 86 23.44 -14.63 -2.81
CA GLU A 86 23.27 -15.49 -3.98
C GLU A 86 22.13 -15.00 -4.90
N ALA A 87 20.99 -14.61 -4.32
CA ALA A 87 19.85 -14.06 -5.07
C ALA A 87 20.15 -12.73 -5.77
N LEU A 88 21.27 -12.08 -5.47
CA LEU A 88 21.76 -10.85 -6.11
C LEU A 88 23.00 -11.12 -6.99
N ASN A 89 23.20 -12.37 -7.41
CA ASN A 89 24.41 -12.80 -8.14
C ASN A 89 25.69 -12.46 -7.37
N MET A 90 25.72 -12.80 -6.08
CA MET A 90 26.83 -12.54 -5.16
C MET A 90 27.17 -11.07 -4.94
N LYS A 91 26.29 -10.16 -5.31
CA LYS A 91 26.40 -8.73 -4.98
C LYS A 91 25.84 -8.42 -3.61
N VAL A 92 26.25 -7.30 -3.06
CA VAL A 92 25.73 -6.80 -1.79
C VAL A 92 24.44 -6.00 -2.00
N PRO A 93 23.52 -5.94 -1.01
CA PRO A 93 22.28 -5.16 -1.13
C PRO A 93 22.48 -3.71 -1.53
N ALA A 94 23.51 -3.06 -1.03
CA ALA A 94 23.83 -1.65 -1.32
C ALA A 94 24.04 -1.37 -2.81
N GLU A 95 24.56 -2.34 -3.58
CA GLU A 95 24.73 -2.18 -5.02
C GLU A 95 23.40 -2.16 -5.79
N ARG A 96 22.32 -2.64 -5.18
CA ARG A 96 20.97 -2.67 -5.76
C ARG A 96 20.08 -1.55 -5.24
N TYR A 97 20.48 -0.89 -4.18
CA TYR A 97 19.71 0.19 -3.59
C TYR A 97 19.93 1.49 -4.36
N SER A 98 18.85 2.09 -4.80
CA SER A 98 18.84 3.46 -5.32
C SER A 98 17.93 4.31 -4.43
N PRO A 99 18.44 5.42 -3.87
CA PRO A 99 17.61 6.35 -3.10
C PRO A 99 16.44 6.85 -3.95
N SER A 100 15.27 7.00 -3.32
CA SER A 100 14.12 7.61 -3.99
C SER A 100 14.42 9.08 -4.30
N SER A 101 14.04 9.54 -5.48
CA SER A 101 14.05 10.97 -5.83
C SER A 101 12.91 11.74 -5.14
N GLN A 102 11.89 11.04 -4.64
CA GLN A 102 10.79 11.66 -3.90
C GLN A 102 11.22 11.92 -2.45
N GLN A 103 11.13 13.17 -2.05
CA GLN A 103 11.32 13.57 -0.66
C GLN A 103 10.02 13.47 0.11
N TYR A 104 10.12 13.15 1.39
CA TYR A 104 8.99 13.26 2.32
C TYR A 104 8.48 14.70 2.38
N ARG A 105 7.16 14.86 2.27
CA ARG A 105 6.48 16.16 2.35
C ARG A 105 5.60 16.18 3.59
N GLU A 106 5.94 17.02 4.54
CA GLU A 106 5.11 17.23 5.73
C GLU A 106 3.78 17.89 5.36
N ASN A 107 3.84 18.91 4.50
CA ASN A 107 2.66 19.59 3.97
C ASN A 107 2.34 19.07 2.57
N LEU A 108 1.25 18.33 2.46
CA LEU A 108 0.79 17.77 1.19
C LEU A 108 0.00 18.82 0.41
N SER A 109 0.38 19.04 -0.83
CA SER A 109 -0.41 19.88 -1.76
C SER A 109 -1.82 19.28 -1.97
N PRO A 110 -2.82 20.11 -2.33
CA PRO A 110 -4.10 19.58 -2.79
C PRO A 110 -3.91 18.54 -3.90
N ILE A 111 -4.81 17.56 -3.93
CA ILE A 111 -4.77 16.54 -4.98
C ILE A 111 -5.24 17.19 -6.29
N GLU A 112 -4.40 17.11 -7.31
CA GLU A 112 -4.75 17.54 -8.65
C GLU A 112 -5.29 16.33 -9.44
N TYR A 113 -6.46 16.52 -10.01
CA TYR A 113 -7.12 15.55 -10.87
C TYR A 113 -7.19 16.10 -12.30
N SER A 114 -7.36 15.22 -13.29
CA SER A 114 -7.55 15.65 -14.68
C SER A 114 -8.84 16.50 -14.81
N PRO A 115 -8.88 17.50 -15.71
CA PRO A 115 -10.10 18.25 -16.00
C PRO A 115 -11.28 17.37 -16.43
N ASP A 116 -10.99 16.21 -17.03
CA ASP A 116 -12.00 15.25 -17.48
C ASP A 116 -12.51 14.31 -16.36
N ASP A 117 -11.87 14.35 -15.19
CA ASP A 117 -12.24 13.50 -14.05
C ASP A 117 -13.54 13.99 -13.40
N GLN A 118 -14.47 13.09 -13.20
CA GLN A 118 -15.69 13.39 -12.45
C GLN A 118 -15.43 13.25 -10.95
N LEU A 119 -15.24 14.39 -10.28
CA LEU A 119 -14.92 14.38 -8.84
C LEU A 119 -16.15 14.15 -7.98
N ARG A 120 -16.01 13.31 -6.96
CA ARG A 120 -17.00 13.04 -5.92
C ARG A 120 -16.37 13.09 -4.55
N LYS A 121 -17.09 13.62 -3.57
CA LYS A 121 -16.68 13.57 -2.16
C LYS A 121 -17.19 12.30 -1.53
N VAL A 122 -16.30 11.60 -0.83
CA VAL A 122 -16.69 10.42 -0.05
C VAL A 122 -17.42 10.88 1.21
N GLN A 123 -18.66 10.42 1.37
CA GLN A 123 -19.53 10.78 2.48
C GLN A 123 -19.21 9.96 3.74
N GLN A 124 -19.71 10.45 4.90
CA GLN A 124 -19.68 9.70 6.15
C GLN A 124 -20.33 8.32 5.94
N GLY A 125 -19.59 7.26 6.33
CA GLY A 125 -20.04 5.89 6.10
C GLY A 125 -19.41 5.19 4.89
N GLY A 126 -18.69 5.91 4.02
CA GLY A 126 -17.95 5.33 2.90
C GLY A 126 -18.84 5.08 1.67
N TRP A 127 -19.41 6.14 1.11
CA TRP A 127 -20.14 6.10 -0.14
C TRP A 127 -19.98 7.40 -0.94
N ILE A 128 -20.20 7.31 -2.24
CA ILE A 128 -20.26 8.45 -3.16
C ILE A 128 -21.59 8.44 -3.91
N SER A 129 -22.11 9.62 -4.24
CA SER A 129 -23.24 9.76 -5.15
C SER A 129 -22.74 9.87 -6.59
N TYR A 130 -23.26 9.03 -7.49
CA TYR A 130 -22.94 9.05 -8.91
C TYR A 130 -24.17 8.71 -9.75
N GLN A 131 -24.50 9.55 -10.74
CA GLN A 131 -25.69 9.39 -11.61
C GLN A 131 -26.98 9.12 -10.82
N GLY A 132 -27.22 9.85 -9.73
CA GLY A 132 -28.42 9.73 -8.91
C GLY A 132 -28.50 8.48 -8.01
N LYS A 133 -27.45 7.65 -7.96
CA LYS A 133 -27.34 6.46 -7.10
C LYS A 133 -26.18 6.60 -6.11
N GLU A 134 -26.25 5.84 -5.04
CA GLU A 134 -25.19 5.73 -4.03
C GLU A 134 -24.37 4.47 -4.25
N TYR A 135 -23.04 4.63 -4.19
CA TYR A 135 -22.10 3.52 -4.35
C TYR A 135 -21.14 3.49 -3.16
N ALA A 136 -21.01 2.32 -2.54
CA ALA A 136 -20.08 2.15 -1.46
C ALA A 136 -18.64 2.25 -1.96
N VAL A 137 -17.79 2.92 -1.18
CA VAL A 137 -16.35 3.00 -1.36
C VAL A 137 -15.68 2.78 0.01
N PRO A 138 -14.38 2.46 0.06
CA PRO A 138 -13.74 2.19 1.34
C PRO A 138 -13.86 3.37 2.32
N LYS A 139 -14.33 3.09 3.54
CA LYS A 139 -14.54 4.11 4.59
C LYS A 139 -13.29 4.90 4.97
N ALA A 140 -12.11 4.33 4.72
CA ALA A 140 -10.86 5.01 4.98
C ALA A 140 -10.71 6.34 4.23
N PHE A 141 -11.45 6.52 3.12
CA PHE A 141 -11.43 7.75 2.31
C PHE A 141 -12.53 8.75 2.68
N CYS A 142 -13.26 8.56 3.77
CA CYS A 142 -14.29 9.51 4.19
C CYS A 142 -13.75 10.94 4.29
N GLY A 143 -14.46 11.89 3.66
CA GLY A 143 -14.07 13.30 3.59
C GLY A 143 -13.17 13.66 2.40
N GLU A 144 -12.49 12.68 1.80
CA GLU A 144 -11.62 12.88 0.64
C GLU A 144 -12.41 13.05 -0.66
N ARG A 145 -11.77 13.68 -1.65
CA ARG A 145 -12.27 13.74 -3.02
C ARG A 145 -11.66 12.62 -3.84
N VAL A 146 -12.48 11.95 -4.62
CA VAL A 146 -12.09 10.84 -5.50
C VAL A 146 -12.54 11.13 -6.93
N ALA A 147 -11.81 10.60 -7.91
CA ALA A 147 -12.15 10.71 -9.32
C ALA A 147 -12.88 9.45 -9.78
N VAL A 148 -13.98 9.63 -10.51
CA VAL A 148 -14.70 8.54 -11.19
C VAL A 148 -14.37 8.60 -12.67
N ARG A 149 -13.81 7.52 -13.21
CA ARG A 149 -13.36 7.40 -14.60
C ARG A 149 -14.10 6.29 -15.32
N PRO A 150 -14.54 6.50 -16.56
CA PRO A 150 -15.10 5.43 -17.38
C PRO A 150 -14.02 4.38 -17.67
N THR A 151 -14.44 3.13 -17.83
CA THR A 151 -13.60 2.06 -18.33
C THR A 151 -14.00 1.71 -19.77
N GLU A 152 -13.28 0.82 -20.42
CA GLU A 152 -13.64 0.30 -21.75
C GLU A 152 -14.97 -0.49 -21.73
N THR A 153 -15.37 -0.98 -20.57
CA THR A 153 -16.62 -1.72 -20.39
C THR A 153 -17.77 -0.76 -20.08
N ASP A 154 -18.79 -0.74 -20.93
CA ASP A 154 -19.96 0.11 -20.75
C ASP A 154 -20.70 -0.17 -19.43
N GLY A 155 -20.92 0.90 -18.66
CA GLY A 155 -21.55 0.84 -17.35
C GLY A 155 -20.61 0.52 -16.18
N LEU A 156 -19.31 0.28 -16.46
CA LEU A 156 -18.27 0.10 -15.45
C LEU A 156 -17.42 1.37 -15.34
N PHE A 157 -17.24 1.85 -14.11
CA PHE A 157 -16.42 3.01 -13.80
C PHE A 157 -15.45 2.66 -12.68
N ASP A 158 -14.22 3.15 -12.79
CA ASP A 158 -13.21 3.04 -11.76
C ASP A 158 -13.18 4.28 -10.88
N VAL A 159 -12.96 4.08 -9.60
CA VAL A 159 -12.80 5.16 -8.61
C VAL A 159 -11.34 5.25 -8.22
N TYR A 160 -10.77 6.44 -8.37
CA TYR A 160 -9.37 6.72 -8.05
C TYR A 160 -9.23 7.72 -6.91
N PHE A 161 -8.28 7.46 -6.04
CA PHE A 161 -7.76 8.43 -5.09
C PHE A 161 -6.29 8.68 -5.42
N CYS A 162 -5.93 9.92 -5.77
CA CYS A 162 -4.65 10.21 -6.44
C CYS A 162 -4.50 9.30 -7.67
N ASN A 163 -3.43 8.49 -7.71
CA ASN A 163 -3.17 7.53 -8.77
C ASN A 163 -3.56 6.08 -8.41
N GLN A 164 -4.14 5.87 -7.23
CA GLN A 164 -4.52 4.55 -6.74
C GLN A 164 -5.99 4.27 -7.06
N ARG A 165 -6.26 3.18 -7.79
CA ARG A 165 -7.62 2.64 -7.93
C ARG A 165 -8.09 2.10 -6.58
N ILE A 166 -9.27 2.55 -6.12
CA ILE A 166 -9.80 2.20 -4.79
C ILE A 166 -11.13 1.46 -4.83
N ALA A 167 -11.89 1.59 -5.91
CA ALA A 167 -13.17 0.90 -6.11
C ALA A 167 -13.53 0.82 -7.60
N ALA A 168 -14.52 -0.02 -7.93
CA ALA A 168 -15.18 -0.05 -9.23
C ALA A 168 -16.69 0.07 -9.03
N LEU A 169 -17.37 0.80 -9.91
CA LEU A 169 -18.82 1.04 -9.86
C LEU A 169 -19.50 0.36 -11.04
N HIS A 170 -20.55 -0.41 -10.78
CA HIS A 170 -21.43 -0.98 -11.79
C HIS A 170 -22.74 -0.18 -11.86
N VAL A 171 -22.84 0.72 -12.84
CA VAL A 171 -23.99 1.64 -12.93
C VAL A 171 -25.25 0.96 -13.44
N LYS A 172 -25.13 -0.11 -14.22
CA LYS A 172 -26.27 -0.86 -14.82
C LYS A 172 -26.94 -1.84 -13.86
N GLU A 173 -26.33 -2.17 -12.71
CA GLU A 173 -26.92 -3.08 -11.72
C GLU A 173 -27.61 -2.30 -10.58
N PRO A 174 -28.60 -2.89 -9.87
CA PRO A 174 -29.26 -2.22 -8.73
C PRO A 174 -28.26 -1.97 -7.59
N SER A 175 -28.33 -0.78 -7.01
CA SER A 175 -27.31 -0.11 -6.20
C SER A 175 -26.88 -0.75 -4.86
N THR A 176 -27.50 -1.83 -4.42
CA THR A 176 -27.29 -2.36 -3.06
C THR A 176 -26.18 -3.41 -2.90
N LYS A 177 -25.52 -3.85 -3.99
CA LYS A 177 -24.48 -4.90 -3.94
C LYS A 177 -23.23 -4.65 -4.79
N ASN A 178 -23.01 -3.45 -5.29
CA ASN A 178 -22.12 -3.20 -6.43
C ASN A 178 -20.74 -2.68 -6.07
N VAL A 179 -20.12 -3.23 -5.06
CA VAL A 179 -18.68 -3.08 -4.85
C VAL A 179 -18.03 -4.42 -5.12
N LEU A 180 -17.41 -4.56 -6.28
CA LEU A 180 -16.46 -5.64 -6.46
C LEU A 180 -15.26 -5.37 -5.52
N PRO A 181 -14.88 -6.35 -4.70
CA PRO A 181 -13.60 -6.27 -4.01
C PRO A 181 -12.53 -6.10 -5.09
N ILE A 182 -11.71 -5.08 -4.98
CA ILE A 182 -10.56 -4.92 -5.85
C ILE A 182 -9.69 -6.15 -5.60
N SER A 183 -9.60 -7.03 -6.60
CA SER A 183 -8.58 -8.08 -6.54
C SER A 183 -7.23 -7.37 -6.37
N PRO A 184 -6.42 -7.72 -5.37
CA PRO A 184 -5.13 -7.10 -5.15
C PRO A 184 -4.16 -7.24 -6.34
N ASN A 185 -4.55 -7.96 -7.38
CA ASN A 185 -3.74 -8.30 -8.55
C ASN A 185 -4.08 -7.54 -9.84
N ALA A 186 -5.02 -6.59 -9.83
CA ALA A 186 -5.42 -5.87 -11.03
C ALA A 186 -4.46 -4.74 -11.47
N CYS A 187 -3.25 -4.66 -10.89
CA CYS A 187 -2.27 -3.61 -11.16
C CYS A 187 -0.95 -4.13 -11.74
N TYR A 188 -0.97 -5.24 -12.51
CA TYR A 188 0.20 -5.61 -13.32
C TYR A 188 -0.22 -5.88 -14.77
N PRO A 189 0.31 -5.09 -15.73
CA PRO A 189 0.55 -5.63 -17.06
C PRO A 189 1.71 -6.63 -17.01
#